data_4b6155dc476c84092f246070a7b5ff61
#
_entry.id   4b6155dc476c84092f246070a7b5ff61
#
_cell.length_a   1.000
_cell.length_b   1.000
_cell.length_c   1.000
_cell.angle_alpha   90.00
_cell.angle_beta   90.00
_cell.angle_gamma   90.00
#
_symmetry.space_group_name_H-M   'P 1'
#
loop_
_entity.id
_entity.type
_entity.pdbx_description
1 polymer ?
#
loop_
_entity_poly.entity_id
_entity_poly.type
_entity_poly.pdbx_seq_one_letter_code
_entity_poly.pdbx_strand_id
1 'polypeptide(L)' 'DGSKIPTCLLWMSNHGRKSEPWNGENCCLGIEPIASCWDFGEESLKESNPIKDRGVKTAVSIKAGVPFTFDYSIAIETLD' A
#
# COMPACT_ATOMS: atom_id res chain seq x y z
N ASP A 1 -4.28 6.73 11.28
CA ASP A 1 -3.17 7.64 11.50
C ASP A 1 -2.10 7.45 10.44
N GLY A 2 -1.93 8.46 9.58
CA GLY A 2 -0.95 8.45 8.50
C GLY A 2 0.51 8.63 8.94
N SER A 3 0.79 8.78 10.22
CA SER A 3 2.17 8.94 10.70
C SER A 3 3.01 7.67 10.56
N LYS A 4 2.39 6.52 10.70
CA LYS A 4 3.06 5.21 10.59
C LYS A 4 2.95 4.61 9.20
N ILE A 5 1.78 4.72 8.59
CA ILE A 5 1.47 4.21 7.26
C ILE A 5 0.98 5.38 6.41
N PRO A 6 1.89 6.10 5.75
CA PRO A 6 1.59 7.45 5.23
C PRO A 6 0.88 7.49 3.88
N THR A 7 0.81 6.38 3.17
CA THR A 7 0.22 6.34 1.83
C THR A 7 -0.85 5.28 1.71
N CYS A 8 -1.67 5.41 0.69
CA CYS A 8 -2.66 4.42 0.34
C CYS A 8 -2.56 4.13 -1.16
N LEU A 9 -2.32 2.87 -1.49
CA LEU A 9 -2.39 2.39 -2.85
C LEU A 9 -3.82 1.99 -3.17
N LEU A 10 -4.31 2.42 -4.31
CA LEU A 10 -5.58 1.97 -4.85
C LEU A 10 -5.31 1.02 -6.02
N TRP A 11 -5.66 -0.24 -5.85
CA TRP A 11 -5.51 -1.24 -6.89
C TRP A 11 -6.84 -1.49 -7.59
N MET A 12 -6.92 -1.00 -8.81
CA MET A 12 -8.10 -1.21 -9.65
C MET A 12 -7.92 -2.48 -10.46
N SER A 13 -8.43 -3.60 -9.93
CA SER A 13 -8.44 -4.87 -10.64
C SER A 13 -9.69 -4.96 -11.49
N ASN A 14 -9.50 -5.00 -12.80
CA ASN A 14 -10.60 -5.02 -13.77
C ASN A 14 -10.29 -6.03 -14.88
N HIS A 15 -10.31 -7.32 -14.52
CA HIS A 15 -10.11 -8.45 -15.44
C HIS A 15 -8.74 -8.47 -16.16
N GLY A 16 -7.80 -7.57 -15.77
CA GLY A 16 -6.52 -7.43 -16.45
C GLY A 16 -5.54 -8.58 -16.20
N ARG A 17 -5.54 -9.13 -14.99
CA ARG A 17 -4.65 -10.25 -14.64
C ARG A 17 -5.25 -11.57 -15.11
N LYS A 18 -4.56 -12.19 -16.06
CA LYS A 18 -5.00 -13.46 -16.66
C LYS A 18 -4.43 -14.70 -15.97
N SER A 19 -3.31 -14.55 -15.26
CA SER A 19 -2.67 -15.63 -14.52
C SER A 19 -3.47 -16.02 -13.28
N GLU A 20 -3.25 -17.24 -12.80
CA GLU A 20 -3.80 -17.70 -11.52
C GLU A 20 -3.29 -16.84 -10.36
N PRO A 21 -4.08 -16.61 -9.31
CA PRO A 21 -5.46 -17.11 -9.12
C PRO A 21 -6.55 -16.22 -9.73
N TRP A 22 -6.18 -15.16 -10.43
CA TRP A 22 -7.15 -14.15 -10.92
C TRP A 22 -7.91 -14.60 -12.19
N ASN A 23 -7.25 -15.34 -13.10
CA ASN A 23 -7.84 -15.95 -14.30
C ASN A 23 -8.67 -15.02 -15.19
N GLY A 24 -8.43 -13.71 -15.12
CA GLY A 24 -9.23 -12.73 -15.87
C GLY A 24 -10.62 -12.46 -15.31
N GLU A 25 -10.94 -13.01 -14.15
CA GLU A 25 -12.27 -12.90 -13.54
C GLU A 25 -12.32 -11.86 -12.41
N ASN A 26 -11.17 -11.49 -11.85
CA ASN A 26 -11.11 -10.61 -10.71
C ASN A 26 -11.48 -9.16 -11.06
N CYS A 27 -12.47 -8.62 -10.37
CA CYS A 27 -12.91 -7.24 -10.51
C CYS A 27 -13.17 -6.66 -9.12
N CYS A 28 -12.27 -5.80 -8.65
CA CYS A 28 -12.38 -5.17 -7.33
C CYS A 28 -11.52 -3.91 -7.25
N LEU A 29 -11.75 -3.13 -6.21
CA LEU A 29 -10.87 -2.04 -5.80
C LEU A 29 -10.17 -2.45 -4.51
N GLY A 30 -8.85 -2.67 -4.58
CA GLY A 30 -8.00 -2.85 -3.41
C GLY A 30 -7.68 -1.49 -2.80
N ILE A 31 -7.84 -1.37 -1.49
CA ILE A 31 -7.47 -0.18 -0.73
C ILE A 31 -6.39 -0.60 0.24
N GLU A 32 -5.15 -0.20 -0.04
CA GLU A 32 -3.98 -0.74 0.62
C GLU A 32 -3.18 0.37 1.29
N PRO A 33 -3.39 0.58 2.62
CA PRO A 33 -2.50 1.46 3.38
C PRO A 33 -1.08 0.89 3.39
N ILE A 34 -0.10 1.69 2.94
CA ILE A 34 1.27 1.23 2.79
C ILE A 34 2.31 2.27 3.23
N ALA A 35 3.51 1.80 3.49
CA ALA A 35 4.73 2.60 3.56
C ALA A 35 5.73 1.97 2.59
N SER A 36 5.56 2.23 1.30
CA SER A 36 6.30 1.56 0.23
C SER A 36 6.37 2.45 -1.00
N CYS A 37 7.28 2.14 -1.88
CA CYS A 37 7.34 2.71 -3.22
C CYS A 37 6.70 1.79 -4.29
N TRP A 38 6.05 0.73 -3.86
CA TRP A 38 5.30 -0.21 -4.68
C TRP A 38 6.09 -0.71 -5.90
N ASP A 39 5.66 -0.34 -7.09
CA ASP A 39 6.12 -0.91 -8.36
C ASP A 39 7.47 -0.36 -8.85
N PHE A 40 8.10 0.52 -8.09
CA PHE A 40 9.42 1.05 -8.44
C PHE A 40 10.56 0.07 -8.13
N GLY A 41 10.28 -1.05 -7.47
CA GLY A 41 11.24 -2.11 -7.14
C GLY A 41 12.02 -1.86 -5.84
N GLU A 42 12.66 -2.90 -5.35
CA GLU A 42 13.39 -2.87 -4.07
C GLU A 42 14.58 -1.90 -4.08
N GLU A 43 15.22 -1.73 -5.21
CA GLU A 43 16.37 -0.82 -5.36
C GLU A 43 15.97 0.62 -5.01
N SER A 44 14.76 1.02 -5.38
CA SER A 44 14.25 2.36 -5.13
C SER A 44 14.01 2.65 -3.64
N LEU A 45 13.94 1.63 -2.78
CA LEU A 45 13.84 1.84 -1.34
C LEU A 45 15.13 2.41 -0.75
N LYS A 46 16.26 2.08 -1.35
CA LYS A 46 17.59 2.50 -0.90
C LYS A 46 17.98 3.87 -1.47
N GLU A 47 17.51 4.15 -2.65
CA GLU A 47 17.82 5.37 -3.40
C GLU A 47 16.67 6.37 -3.34
N SER A 48 16.74 7.45 -4.11
CA SER A 48 15.61 8.35 -4.27
C SER A 48 14.51 7.71 -5.13
N ASN A 49 13.28 8.02 -4.85
CA ASN A 49 12.14 7.63 -5.66
C ASN A 49 11.08 8.76 -5.64
N PRO A 50 10.15 8.79 -6.60
CA PRO A 50 9.20 9.89 -6.72
C PRO A 50 8.36 10.15 -5.48
N ILE A 51 8.09 9.14 -4.67
CA ILE A 51 7.30 9.27 -3.44
C ILE A 51 8.16 9.86 -2.32
N LYS A 52 9.34 9.29 -2.11
CA LYS A 52 10.30 9.76 -1.11
C LYS A 52 10.76 11.18 -1.39
N ASP A 53 10.95 11.54 -2.65
CA ASP A 53 11.38 12.88 -3.06
C ASP A 53 10.35 13.96 -2.75
N ARG A 54 9.09 13.55 -2.53
CA ARG A 54 8.02 14.43 -2.06
C ARG A 54 7.89 14.48 -0.54
N GLY A 55 8.85 13.91 0.19
CA GLY A 55 8.88 13.90 1.65
C GLY A 55 8.01 12.82 2.30
N VAL A 56 7.52 11.85 1.53
CA VAL A 56 6.69 10.77 2.05
C VAL A 56 7.55 9.53 2.31
N LYS A 57 7.40 8.96 3.49
CA LYS A 57 8.16 7.75 3.87
C LYS A 57 7.73 6.55 3.02
N THR A 58 8.71 5.81 2.50
CA THR A 58 8.49 4.59 1.72
C THR A 58 8.97 3.33 2.44
N ALA A 59 9.35 3.47 3.71
CA ALA A 59 9.74 2.37 4.57
C ALA A 59 9.47 2.74 6.02
N VAL A 60 9.36 1.74 6.89
CA VAL A 60 9.29 1.92 8.34
C VAL A 60 10.48 1.23 8.99
N SER A 61 10.98 1.82 10.08
CA SER A 61 12.04 1.22 10.88
C SER A 61 11.43 0.47 12.05
N ILE A 62 11.81 -0.80 12.18
CA ILE A 62 11.37 -1.66 13.27
C ILE A 62 12.59 -2.01 14.11
N LYS A 63 12.53 -1.69 15.42
CA LYS A 63 13.59 -2.02 16.35
C LYS A 63 13.40 -3.42 16.91
N ALA A 64 14.51 -4.17 17.02
CA ALA A 64 14.48 -5.47 17.66
C ALA A 64 13.96 -5.36 19.11
N GLY A 65 13.05 -6.26 19.48
CA GLY A 65 12.47 -6.30 20.82
C GLY A 65 11.42 -5.21 21.13
N VAL A 66 11.12 -4.33 20.18
CA VAL A 66 10.10 -3.27 20.35
C VAL A 66 8.96 -3.56 19.37
N PRO A 67 7.73 -3.82 19.87
CA PRO A 67 6.59 -4.02 18.99
C PRO A 67 6.29 -2.79 18.14
N PHE A 68 6.04 -3.01 16.84
CA PHE A 68 5.50 -1.98 15.94
C PHE A 68 4.02 -2.29 15.72
N THR A 69 3.16 -1.36 16.13
CA THR A 69 1.71 -1.51 16.02
C THR A 69 1.09 -0.32 15.31
N PHE A 70 0.05 -0.59 14.54
CA PHE A 70 -0.81 0.45 13.96
C PHE A 70 -2.24 -0.08 13.90
N ASP A 71 -3.19 0.84 13.92
CA ASP A 71 -4.61 0.53 13.86
C ASP A 71 -5.22 1.13 12.60
N TYR A 72 -6.22 0.44 12.07
CA TYR A 72 -7.05 0.97 11.00
C TYR A 72 -8.50 0.54 11.24
N SER A 73 -9.43 1.24 10.61
CA SER A 73 -10.84 0.90 10.67
C SER A 73 -11.43 0.89 9.26
N ILE A 74 -12.43 0.05 9.08
CA ILE A 74 -13.22 -0.02 7.86
C ILE A 74 -14.67 0.24 8.27
N ALA A 75 -15.29 1.21 7.63
CA ALA A 75 -16.70 1.54 7.86
C ALA A 75 -17.49 1.34 6.57
N ILE A 76 -18.71 0.85 6.72
CA ILE A 76 -19.65 0.68 5.60
C ILE A 76 -20.84 1.57 5.88
N GLU A 77 -21.17 2.42 4.94
CA GLU A 77 -22.30 3.32 5.03
C GLU A 77 -23.21 3.14 3.82
N THR A 78 -24.52 3.30 4.03
CA THR A 78 -25.46 3.34 2.92
C THR A 78 -25.47 4.74 2.31
N LEU A 79 -25.50 4.77 0.99
CA LEU A 79 -25.66 6.02 0.25
C LEU A 79 -27.15 6.32 0.09
N ASP A 80 -27.57 7.47 0.57
CA ASP A 80 -28.95 7.94 0.45
C ASP A 80 -29.18 8.69 -0.86
#